data_bf57551b1873046e861d2c2e014cd34c
#
_entry.id   bf57551b1873046e861d2c2e014cd34c
#
_cell.length_a   1.000
_cell.length_b   1.000
_cell.length_c   1.000
_cell.angle_alpha   90.00
_cell.angle_beta   90.00
_cell.angle_gamma   90.00
#
_symmetry.space_group_name_H-M   'P 1'
#
loop_
_entity.id
_entity.type
_entity.pdbx_description
1 polymer ?
#
loop_
_entity_poly.entity_id
_entity_poly.type
_entity_poly.pdbx_seq_one_letter_code
_entity_poly.pdbx_strand_id
1 'polypeptide(L)'
;LRALEYQEAVRDREYLEGTHILKTEYFMERLKLFHSIKEQKIGSYALLQIENPEMTLEETERILKNKIRENDILGISEDGQLYLILSQVDDAMLPIVIERLEKNGLHCRVIDTRNESRVAEE
;
A
#
# COMPACT_ATOMS: atom_id res chain seq x y z
N LEU A 1 26.81 -13.07 -9.46
CA LEU A 1 25.53 -13.48 -8.93
C LEU A 1 24.61 -13.96 -10.05
N ARG A 2 23.90 -15.04 -9.76
CA ARG A 2 22.85 -15.50 -10.65
C ARG A 2 21.68 -14.53 -10.58
N ALA A 3 20.92 -14.41 -11.67
CA ALA A 3 19.81 -13.47 -11.72
C ALA A 3 18.79 -13.69 -10.58
N LEU A 4 18.53 -14.95 -10.22
CA LEU A 4 17.61 -15.26 -9.14
C LEU A 4 18.10 -14.77 -7.78
N GLU A 5 19.40 -14.96 -7.50
CA GLU A 5 20.01 -14.48 -6.26
C GLU A 5 19.97 -12.95 -6.17
N TYR A 6 20.18 -12.28 -7.30
CA TYR A 6 20.09 -10.82 -7.37
C TYR A 6 18.68 -10.35 -7.06
N GLN A 7 17.66 -10.99 -7.64
CA GLN A 7 16.26 -10.64 -7.40
C GLN A 7 15.88 -10.82 -5.93
N GLU A 8 16.34 -11.88 -5.29
CA GLU A 8 16.08 -12.12 -3.87
C GLU A 8 16.75 -11.06 -3.00
N ALA A 9 17.98 -10.67 -3.32
CA ALA A 9 18.72 -9.65 -2.58
C ALA A 9 18.01 -8.28 -2.68
N VAL A 10 17.52 -7.92 -3.87
CA VAL A 10 16.79 -6.66 -4.06
C VAL A 10 15.48 -6.69 -3.29
N ARG A 11 14.76 -7.79 -3.36
CA ARG A 11 13.50 -7.95 -2.64
C ARG A 11 13.69 -7.83 -1.13
N ASP A 12 14.70 -8.51 -0.58
CA ASP A 12 14.98 -8.45 0.86
C ASP A 12 15.33 -7.06 1.32
N ARG A 13 15.94 -6.27 0.44
CA ARG A 13 16.29 -4.89 0.76
C ARG A 13 15.06 -3.97 0.81
N GLU A 14 14.11 -4.13 -0.11
CA GLU A 14 12.95 -3.26 -0.24
C GLU A 14 11.76 -3.64 0.64
N TYR A 15 11.61 -4.92 0.93
CA TYR A 15 10.47 -5.45 1.67
C TYR A 15 10.86 -5.88 3.08
N LEU A 16 9.89 -5.85 4.00
CA LEU A 16 10.08 -6.45 5.30
C LEU A 16 10.30 -7.95 5.12
N GLU A 17 11.21 -8.52 5.90
CA GLU A 17 11.61 -9.92 5.77
C GLU A 17 10.40 -10.86 5.76
N GLY A 18 10.34 -11.72 4.75
CA GLY A 18 9.28 -12.70 4.60
C GLY A 18 7.94 -12.15 4.14
N THR A 19 7.87 -10.88 3.74
CA THR A 19 6.61 -10.24 3.36
C THR A 19 6.71 -9.57 2.00
N HIS A 20 5.56 -9.08 1.51
CA HIS A 20 5.47 -8.20 0.35
C HIS A 20 5.08 -6.77 0.79
N ILE A 21 5.43 -6.41 2.03
CA ILE A 21 5.18 -5.10 2.59
C ILE A 21 6.46 -4.27 2.44
N LEU A 22 6.38 -3.18 1.67
CA LEU A 22 7.52 -2.30 1.46
C LEU A 22 7.94 -1.59 2.75
N LYS A 23 9.25 -1.49 2.94
CA LYS A 23 9.81 -0.65 4.01
C LYS A 23 9.44 0.80 3.73
N THR A 24 9.41 1.61 4.78
CA THR A 24 8.93 2.99 4.73
C THR A 24 9.52 3.81 3.59
N GLU A 25 10.84 3.81 3.43
CA GLU A 25 11.47 4.65 2.41
C GLU A 25 11.05 4.26 0.98
N TYR A 26 10.92 2.98 0.70
CA TYR A 26 10.50 2.50 -0.61
C TYR A 26 9.01 2.72 -0.84
N PHE A 27 8.22 2.58 0.21
CA PHE A 27 6.79 2.89 0.14
C PHE A 27 6.55 4.37 -0.18
N MET A 28 7.28 5.26 0.49
CA MET A 28 7.15 6.70 0.24
C MET A 28 7.55 7.08 -1.18
N GLU A 29 8.55 6.42 -1.74
CA GLU A 29 8.93 6.63 -3.14
C GLU A 29 7.79 6.23 -4.08
N ARG A 30 7.16 5.09 -3.83
CA ARG A 30 6.02 4.63 -4.65
C ARG A 30 4.84 5.59 -4.54
N LEU A 31 4.56 6.07 -3.32
CA LEU A 31 3.48 7.01 -3.09
C LEU A 31 3.70 8.31 -3.87
N LYS A 32 4.91 8.82 -3.87
CA LYS A 32 5.25 10.01 -4.65
C LYS A 32 5.03 9.80 -6.14
N LEU A 33 5.37 8.62 -6.64
CA LEU A 33 5.17 8.28 -8.04
C LEU A 33 3.67 8.28 -8.39
N PHE A 34 2.84 7.63 -7.57
CA PHE A 34 1.39 7.61 -7.79
C PHE A 34 0.79 9.00 -7.73
N HIS A 35 1.25 9.81 -6.79
CA HIS A 35 0.79 11.19 -6.66
C HIS A 35 1.13 12.01 -7.92
N SER A 36 2.33 11.85 -8.46
CA SER A 36 2.76 12.49 -9.69
C SER A 36 1.91 12.07 -10.89
N ILE A 37 1.61 10.77 -10.99
CA ILE A 37 0.75 10.24 -12.05
C ILE A 37 -0.64 10.88 -11.99
N LYS A 38 -1.19 11.03 -10.78
CA LYS A 38 -2.49 11.64 -10.58
C LYS A 38 -2.48 13.13 -10.96
N GLU A 39 -1.43 13.86 -10.55
CA GLU A 39 -1.31 15.28 -10.87
C GLU A 39 -1.23 15.53 -12.38
N GLN A 40 -0.58 14.61 -13.11
CA GLN A 40 -0.47 14.69 -14.56
C GLN A 40 -1.72 14.17 -15.27
N LYS A 41 -2.73 13.74 -14.52
CA LYS A 41 -3.99 13.19 -15.03
C LYS A 41 -3.80 11.96 -15.90
N ILE A 42 -2.73 11.20 -15.66
CA ILE A 42 -2.44 9.96 -16.37
C ILE A 42 -3.20 8.78 -15.75
N GLY A 43 -3.41 8.82 -14.44
CA GLY A 43 -4.11 7.73 -13.75
C GLY A 43 -4.64 8.18 -12.39
N SER A 44 -5.33 7.27 -11.73
CA SER A 44 -5.90 7.50 -10.41
C SER A 44 -5.36 6.48 -9.41
N TYR A 45 -5.42 6.82 -8.13
CA TYR A 45 -5.06 5.90 -7.06
C TYR A 45 -5.82 6.27 -5.79
N ALA A 46 -5.86 5.33 -4.84
CA ALA A 46 -6.40 5.58 -3.51
C ALA A 46 -5.41 5.08 -2.48
N LEU A 47 -5.27 5.81 -1.38
CA LEU A 47 -4.43 5.42 -0.26
C LEU A 47 -5.31 5.05 0.91
N LEU A 48 -5.14 3.85 1.43
CA LEU A 48 -5.87 3.36 2.59
C LEU A 48 -4.90 3.07 3.73
N GLN A 49 -5.32 3.40 4.95
CA GLN A 49 -4.64 2.93 6.15
C GLN A 49 -5.39 1.71 6.66
N ILE A 50 -4.67 0.62 6.91
CA ILE A 50 -5.26 -0.61 7.45
C ILE A 50 -5.10 -0.56 8.97
N GLU A 51 -6.22 -0.52 9.68
CA GLU A 51 -6.24 -0.40 11.14
C GLU A 51 -6.69 -1.70 11.79
N ASN A 52 -5.75 -2.62 12.03
CA ASN A 52 -6.04 -3.90 12.67
C ASN A 52 -5.03 -4.18 13.79
N PRO A 53 -5.16 -3.49 14.94
CA PRO A 53 -4.18 -3.61 16.02
C PRO A 53 -4.07 -4.99 16.63
N GLU A 54 -5.11 -5.83 16.48
CA GLU A 54 -5.11 -7.18 17.02
C GLU A 54 -4.48 -8.22 16.10
N MET A 55 -4.17 -7.83 14.87
CA MET A 55 -3.56 -8.74 13.89
C MET A 55 -2.08 -8.42 13.71
N THR A 56 -1.29 -9.47 13.45
CA THR A 56 0.09 -9.27 13.03
C THR A 56 0.13 -8.80 11.58
N LEU A 57 1.27 -8.27 11.15
CA LEU A 57 1.45 -7.86 9.75
C LEU A 57 1.32 -9.05 8.81
N GLU A 58 1.84 -10.21 9.21
CA GLU A 58 1.77 -11.44 8.42
C GLU A 58 0.33 -11.93 8.25
N GLU A 59 -0.47 -11.85 9.30
CA GLU A 59 -1.88 -12.24 9.24
C GLU A 59 -2.66 -11.31 8.31
N THR A 60 -2.42 -10.01 8.44
CA THR A 60 -3.07 -8.99 7.62
C THR A 60 -2.70 -9.18 6.16
N GLU A 61 -1.42 -9.41 5.87
CA GLU A 61 -0.95 -9.65 4.52
C GLU A 61 -1.60 -10.89 3.91
N ARG A 62 -1.74 -11.95 4.71
CA ARG A 62 -2.36 -13.19 4.24
C ARG A 62 -3.80 -12.96 3.77
N ILE A 63 -4.56 -12.16 4.51
CA ILE A 63 -5.93 -11.82 4.13
C ILE A 63 -5.92 -10.97 2.87
N LEU A 64 -5.05 -9.96 2.81
CA LEU A 64 -4.97 -9.04 1.67
C LEU A 64 -4.51 -9.70 0.39
N LYS A 65 -3.66 -10.69 0.47
CA LYS A 65 -3.04 -11.34 -0.69
C LYS A 65 -4.06 -11.78 -1.74
N ASN A 66 -5.22 -12.25 -1.30
CA ASN A 66 -6.27 -12.72 -2.20
C ASN A 66 -7.33 -11.65 -2.51
N LYS A 67 -7.19 -10.46 -1.96
CA LYS A 67 -8.18 -9.39 -2.07
C LYS A 67 -7.69 -8.17 -2.82
N ILE A 68 -6.38 -8.08 -3.05
CA ILE A 68 -5.78 -6.97 -3.77
C ILE A 68 -5.21 -7.47 -5.09
N ARG A 69 -5.00 -6.53 -6.01
CA ARG A 69 -4.46 -6.83 -7.34
C ARG A 69 -2.94 -6.79 -7.29
N GLU A 70 -2.31 -7.35 -8.33
CA GLU A 70 -0.85 -7.38 -8.45
C GLU A 70 -0.22 -5.99 -8.41
N ASN A 71 -0.91 -4.99 -8.96
CA ASN A 71 -0.40 -3.63 -9.03
C ASN A 71 -0.70 -2.80 -7.77
N ASP A 72 -1.40 -3.38 -6.80
CA ASP A 72 -1.64 -2.71 -5.53
C ASP A 72 -0.42 -2.92 -4.63
N ILE A 73 -0.13 -1.93 -3.79
CA ILE A 73 1.14 -1.88 -3.05
C ILE A 73 0.87 -1.74 -1.56
N LEU A 74 1.48 -2.65 -0.78
CA LEU A 74 1.47 -2.57 0.68
C LEU A 74 2.77 -1.95 1.16
N GLY A 75 2.69 -1.13 2.20
CA GLY A 75 3.86 -0.53 2.81
C GLY A 75 3.61 -0.16 4.26
N ILE A 76 4.68 0.08 4.98
CA ILE A 76 4.64 0.44 6.39
C ILE A 76 5.20 1.85 6.58
N SER A 77 4.58 2.62 7.48
CA SER A 77 5.07 3.95 7.84
C SER A 77 6.11 3.86 8.95
N GLU A 78 6.77 4.99 9.25
CA GLU A 78 7.80 5.04 10.30
C GLU A 78 7.26 4.63 11.66
N ASP A 79 5.99 4.92 11.94
CA ASP A 79 5.36 4.57 13.21
C ASP A 79 4.69 3.19 13.20
N GLY A 80 4.98 2.38 12.18
CA GLY A 80 4.51 0.99 12.14
C GLY A 80 3.10 0.78 11.61
N GLN A 81 2.48 1.81 11.03
CA GLN A 81 1.14 1.69 10.47
C GLN A 81 1.18 1.09 9.07
N LEU A 82 0.24 0.21 8.76
CA LEU A 82 0.17 -0.45 7.46
C LEU A 82 -0.70 0.37 6.50
N TYR A 83 -0.19 0.57 5.29
CA TYR A 83 -0.89 1.32 4.24
C TYR A 83 -1.00 0.49 2.98
N LEU A 84 -2.04 0.77 2.21
CA LEU A 84 -2.31 0.12 0.93
C LEU A 84 -2.55 1.18 -0.13
N ILE A 85 -1.80 1.12 -1.23
CA ILE A 85 -2.05 1.95 -2.40
C ILE A 85 -2.81 1.10 -3.42
N LEU A 86 -4.03 1.53 -3.74
CA LEU A 86 -4.85 0.90 -4.77
C LEU A 86 -4.63 1.65 -6.07
N SER A 87 -4.12 0.96 -7.08
CA SER A 87 -3.86 1.58 -8.38
C SER A 87 -5.12 1.56 -9.25
N GLN A 88 -5.29 2.61 -10.07
CA GLN A 88 -6.38 2.70 -11.05
C GLN A 88 -7.75 2.42 -10.42
N VAL A 89 -8.05 3.15 -9.36
CA VAL A 89 -9.32 3.05 -8.64
C VAL A 89 -10.02 4.40 -8.72
N ASP A 90 -11.28 4.41 -9.14
CA ASP A 90 -12.10 5.63 -9.15
C ASP A 90 -13.03 5.67 -7.93
N ASP A 91 -13.75 6.79 -7.80
CA ASP A 91 -14.63 7.01 -6.65
C ASP A 91 -15.78 6.02 -6.57
N ALA A 92 -16.18 5.43 -7.70
CA ALA A 92 -17.25 4.44 -7.72
C ALA A 92 -16.75 3.07 -7.27
N MET A 93 -15.52 2.73 -7.58
CA MET A 93 -14.93 1.43 -7.24
C MET A 93 -14.46 1.37 -5.79
N LEU A 94 -14.00 2.49 -5.24
CA LEU A 94 -13.39 2.52 -3.92
C LEU A 94 -14.28 1.97 -2.80
N PRO A 95 -15.56 2.36 -2.69
CA PRO A 95 -16.43 1.80 -1.64
C PRO A 95 -16.61 0.28 -1.75
N ILE A 96 -16.59 -0.25 -2.97
CA ILE A 96 -16.72 -1.70 -3.20
C ILE A 96 -15.51 -2.43 -2.63
N VAL A 97 -14.32 -1.91 -2.89
CA VAL A 97 -13.07 -2.50 -2.38
C VAL A 97 -13.04 -2.44 -0.85
N ILE A 98 -13.39 -1.30 -0.27
CA ILE A 98 -13.40 -1.12 1.18
C ILE A 98 -14.37 -2.10 1.83
N GLU A 99 -15.59 -2.23 1.28
CA GLU A 99 -16.57 -3.17 1.81
C GLU A 99 -16.04 -4.59 1.79
N ARG A 100 -15.37 -4.98 0.71
CA ARG A 100 -14.78 -6.32 0.60
C ARG A 100 -13.72 -6.55 1.69
N LEU A 101 -12.86 -5.56 1.94
CA LEU A 101 -11.84 -5.68 2.97
C LEU A 101 -12.48 -5.75 4.36
N GLU A 102 -13.48 -4.92 4.63
CA GLU A 102 -14.17 -4.93 5.92
C GLU A 102 -14.90 -6.24 6.19
N LYS A 103 -15.48 -6.85 5.17
CA LYS A 103 -16.12 -8.17 5.31
C LYS A 103 -15.12 -9.25 5.67
N ASN A 104 -13.83 -9.03 5.41
CA ASN A 104 -12.76 -9.96 5.76
C ASN A 104 -12.07 -9.57 7.06
N GLY A 105 -12.66 -8.67 7.84
CA GLY A 105 -12.17 -8.30 9.15
C GLY A 105 -11.11 -7.21 9.16
N LEU A 106 -10.89 -6.54 8.03
CA LEU A 106 -9.90 -5.48 7.93
C LEU A 106 -10.58 -4.11 7.98
N HIS A 107 -10.23 -3.30 8.96
CA HIS A 107 -10.73 -1.94 9.07
C HIS A 107 -9.84 -1.01 8.25
N CYS A 108 -10.45 -0.26 7.34
CA CYS A 108 -9.73 0.60 6.42
C CYS A 108 -10.18 2.04 6.56
N ARG A 109 -9.23 2.97 6.50
CA ARG A 109 -9.51 4.39 6.48
C ARG A 109 -8.91 4.99 5.22
N VAL A 110 -9.73 5.70 4.45
CA VAL A 110 -9.25 6.40 3.25
C VAL A 110 -8.46 7.64 3.68
N ILE A 111 -7.26 7.78 3.15
CA ILE A 111 -6.43 8.95 3.39
C ILE A 111 -6.66 9.93 2.25
N ASP A 112 -6.98 11.17 2.58
CA ASP A 112 -7.17 12.22 1.58
C ASP A 112 -5.80 12.59 1.01
N THR A 113 -5.57 12.21 -0.23
CA THR A 113 -4.30 12.43 -0.90
C THR A 113 -3.95 13.91 -1.07
N ARG A 114 -4.94 14.79 -1.06
CA ARG A 114 -4.70 16.23 -1.11
C ARG A 114 -4.11 16.74 0.19
N ASN A 115 -4.62 16.25 1.32
CA ASN A 115 -4.10 16.60 2.63
C ASN A 115 -2.73 15.99 2.86
N GLU A 116 -2.51 14.80 2.36
CA GLU A 116 -1.24 14.11 2.51
C GLU A 116 -0.11 14.82 1.78
N SER A 117 -0.40 15.35 0.60
CA SER A 117 0.57 16.16 -0.14
C SER A 117 1.05 17.35 0.69
N ARG A 118 0.16 17.99 1.44
CA ARG A 118 0.52 19.09 2.34
C ARG A 118 1.37 18.61 3.50
N VAL A 119 1.02 17.48 4.08
CA VAL A 119 1.78 16.91 5.20
C VAL A 119 3.19 16.55 4.74
N ALA A 120 3.34 16.01 3.55
CA ALA A 120 4.64 15.66 3.00
C ALA A 120 5.52 16.89 2.73
N GLU A 121 4.93 18.04 2.51
CA GLU A 121 5.65 19.30 2.29
C GLU A 121 6.10 19.96 3.59
N GLU A 122 5.52 19.60 4.70
CA GLU A 122 5.88 20.09 6.01
C GLU A 122 7.05 19.31 6.61
#